data_1d33cb475894d01afd5cea4b4e3f83ed
#
_entry.id   1d33cb475894d01afd5cea4b4e3f83ed
#
_cell.length_a   1.000
_cell.length_b   1.000
_cell.length_c   1.000
_cell.angle_alpha   90.00
_cell.angle_beta   90.00
_cell.angle_gamma   90.00
#
_symmetry.space_group_name_H-M   'P 1'
#
loop_
_entity.id
_entity.type
_entity.pdbx_description
1 polymer ?
#
loop_
_entity_poly.entity_id
_entity_poly.type
_entity_poly.pdbx_seq_one_letter_code
_entity_poly.pdbx_strand_id
1 'polypeptide(L)'
;MNADRLLRWPVILALLPALMLLSGCKENRGDPSVYNRHCASCHGREGQGLKALYPALTDSAYLGDRIGELPCLISSGVRGKIVTGKRTKNIRMPAFADLSIQQMNSLISYLQLNWGKGGETVSEQKISQWLRNCP
;
A
#
# COMPACT_ATOMS: atom_id res chain seq x y z
N MET A 1 18.38 -30.58 51.25
CA MET A 1 17.80 -30.65 49.88
C MET A 1 16.72 -29.58 49.83
N ASN A 2 16.99 -28.48 49.11
CA ASN A 2 16.19 -27.25 49.21
C ASN A 2 14.91 -27.37 48.37
N ALA A 3 13.75 -27.35 49.03
CA ALA A 3 12.42 -27.42 48.42
C ALA A 3 12.16 -26.27 47.42
N ASP A 4 12.90 -25.18 47.50
CA ASP A 4 12.77 -23.98 46.64
C ASP A 4 13.22 -24.20 45.18
N ARG A 5 13.99 -25.25 44.89
CA ARG A 5 14.43 -25.56 43.53
C ARG A 5 13.35 -26.25 42.69
N LEU A 6 12.45 -27.01 43.33
CA LEU A 6 11.42 -27.77 42.61
C LEU A 6 10.22 -26.92 42.18
N LEU A 7 10.02 -25.75 42.84
CA LEU A 7 8.90 -24.84 42.52
C LEU A 7 9.22 -23.83 41.40
N ARG A 8 10.50 -23.59 41.13
CA ARG A 8 10.92 -22.59 40.15
C ARG A 8 10.88 -23.09 38.71
N TRP A 9 10.99 -24.38 38.45
CA TRP A 9 10.99 -24.97 37.13
C TRP A 9 9.62 -24.95 36.43
N PRO A 10 8.50 -25.30 37.07
CA PRO A 10 7.19 -25.25 36.39
C PRO A 10 6.75 -23.84 36.04
N VAL A 11 7.18 -22.81 36.82
CA VAL A 11 6.85 -21.41 36.53
C VAL A 11 7.61 -20.94 35.30
N ILE A 12 8.87 -21.31 35.09
CA ILE A 12 9.67 -20.96 33.91
C ILE A 12 9.14 -21.69 32.67
N LEU A 13 8.70 -22.96 32.81
CA LEU A 13 8.14 -23.72 31.70
C LEU A 13 6.77 -23.18 31.24
N ALA A 14 5.99 -22.58 32.15
CA ALA A 14 4.70 -21.96 31.82
C ALA A 14 4.81 -20.57 31.17
N LEU A 15 5.92 -19.87 31.41
CA LEU A 15 6.15 -18.53 30.82
C LEU A 15 6.66 -18.59 29.38
N LEU A 16 7.29 -19.67 28.95
CA LEU A 16 7.81 -19.84 27.58
C LEU A 16 6.72 -19.83 26.51
N PRO A 17 5.57 -20.51 26.61
CA PRO A 17 4.51 -20.43 25.61
C PRO A 17 3.79 -19.09 25.60
N ALA A 18 3.72 -18.37 26.72
CA ALA A 18 3.09 -17.05 26.78
C ALA A 18 3.89 -15.99 26.00
N LEU A 19 5.21 -16.13 25.90
CA LEU A 19 6.07 -15.21 25.14
C LEU A 19 5.94 -15.43 23.63
N MET A 20 5.60 -16.65 23.18
CA MET A 20 5.37 -16.94 21.76
C MET A 20 4.06 -16.36 21.23
N LEU A 21 3.07 -16.04 22.08
CA LEU A 21 1.80 -15.45 21.69
C LEU A 21 1.89 -13.94 21.45
N LEU A 22 3.00 -13.31 21.83
CA LEU A 22 3.29 -11.89 21.56
C LEU A 22 3.98 -11.65 20.21
N SER A 23 4.18 -12.69 19.41
CA SER A 23 4.56 -12.52 17.99
C SER A 23 3.36 -11.93 17.25
N GLY A 24 3.17 -10.63 17.42
CA GLY A 24 2.10 -9.87 16.78
C GLY A 24 2.09 -10.16 15.29
N CYS A 25 0.94 -10.50 14.76
CA CYS A 25 0.71 -10.58 13.33
C CYS A 25 1.22 -9.30 12.71
N LYS A 26 2.32 -9.37 11.96
CA LYS A 26 2.81 -8.25 11.16
C LYS A 26 1.70 -7.99 10.16
N GLU A 27 0.99 -6.88 10.32
CA GLU A 27 -0.06 -6.45 9.42
C GLU A 27 0.50 -6.51 7.99
N ASN A 28 -0.14 -7.30 7.13
CA ASN A 28 0.33 -7.48 5.76
C ASN A 28 -0.04 -6.22 4.97
N ARG A 29 0.89 -5.27 4.94
CA ARG A 29 0.73 -4.00 4.20
C ARG A 29 1.17 -4.10 2.75
N GLY A 30 1.37 -5.30 2.22
CA GLY A 30 1.87 -5.53 0.88
C GLY A 30 3.37 -5.22 0.71
N ASP A 31 3.86 -5.41 -0.52
CA ASP A 31 5.26 -5.14 -0.85
C ASP A 31 5.48 -3.67 -1.23
N PRO A 32 6.25 -2.88 -0.46
CA PRO A 32 6.49 -1.47 -0.73
C PRO A 32 7.56 -1.22 -1.82
N SER A 33 8.18 -2.25 -2.40
CA SER A 33 9.38 -2.09 -3.24
C SER A 33 9.14 -1.23 -4.48
N VAL A 34 8.05 -1.48 -5.19
CA VAL A 34 7.67 -0.70 -6.40
C VAL A 34 7.30 0.73 -6.01
N TYR A 35 6.51 0.89 -4.94
CA TYR A 35 6.13 2.20 -4.43
C TYR A 35 7.35 3.04 -4.03
N ASN A 36 8.26 2.48 -3.24
CA ASN A 36 9.45 3.18 -2.78
C ASN A 36 10.36 3.60 -3.93
N ARG A 37 10.45 2.79 -4.98
CA ARG A 37 11.29 3.06 -6.16
C ARG A 37 10.73 4.16 -7.05
N HIS A 38 9.43 4.17 -7.29
CA HIS A 38 8.82 4.99 -8.35
C HIS A 38 7.92 6.12 -7.83
N CYS A 39 7.36 6.01 -6.64
CA CYS A 39 6.29 6.89 -6.18
C CYS A 39 6.65 7.72 -4.94
N ALA A 40 7.41 7.13 -4.00
CA ALA A 40 7.66 7.73 -2.69
C ALA A 40 8.43 9.06 -2.75
N SER A 41 9.26 9.28 -3.77
CA SER A 41 10.02 10.53 -3.94
C SER A 41 9.10 11.75 -4.10
N CYS A 42 7.92 11.58 -4.69
CA CYS A 42 6.93 12.63 -4.87
C CYS A 42 5.78 12.54 -3.85
N HIS A 43 5.25 11.34 -3.64
CA HIS A 43 4.08 11.14 -2.78
C HIS A 43 4.40 10.97 -1.29
N GLY A 44 5.68 10.88 -0.94
CA GLY A 44 6.11 10.59 0.44
C GLY A 44 5.99 9.10 0.79
N ARG A 45 6.74 8.63 1.78
CA ARG A 45 6.73 7.22 2.20
C ARG A 45 5.39 6.79 2.81
N GLU A 46 4.69 7.75 3.44
CA GLU A 46 3.38 7.55 4.09
C GLU A 46 2.24 8.04 3.19
N GLY A 47 2.47 8.25 1.89
CA GLY A 47 1.46 8.73 0.97
C GLY A 47 0.92 10.13 1.25
N GLN A 48 1.60 10.90 2.12
CA GLN A 48 1.17 12.22 2.59
C GLN A 48 1.29 13.32 1.55
N GLY A 49 1.98 13.06 0.44
CA GLY A 49 2.28 14.05 -0.59
C GLY A 49 3.23 15.14 -0.13
N LEU A 50 3.35 16.20 -0.92
CA LEU A 50 4.17 17.36 -0.60
C LEU A 50 3.36 18.66 -0.81
N LYS A 51 2.64 19.08 0.21
CA LYS A 51 1.85 20.34 0.23
C LYS A 51 1.05 20.56 -1.07
N ALA A 52 1.33 21.68 -1.78
CA ALA A 52 0.65 22.02 -3.02
C ALA A 52 1.24 21.34 -4.26
N LEU A 53 2.48 20.82 -4.18
CA LEU A 53 3.21 20.27 -5.33
C LEU A 53 2.73 18.87 -5.70
N TYR A 54 2.67 17.97 -4.74
CA TYR A 54 2.29 16.58 -4.97
C TYR A 54 1.09 16.20 -4.11
N PRO A 55 0.03 15.59 -4.68
CA PRO A 55 -1.16 15.25 -3.92
C PRO A 55 -0.89 14.14 -2.91
N ALA A 56 -1.56 14.19 -1.77
CA ALA A 56 -1.64 13.06 -0.86
C ALA A 56 -2.44 11.92 -1.50
N LEU A 57 -2.04 10.69 -1.22
CA LEU A 57 -2.73 9.49 -1.67
C LEU A 57 -3.83 9.05 -0.70
N THR A 58 -3.73 9.45 0.57
CA THR A 58 -4.64 9.09 1.66
C THR A 58 -6.10 9.49 1.41
N ASP A 59 -6.35 10.52 0.59
CA ASP A 59 -7.69 11.00 0.24
C ASP A 59 -8.00 10.84 -1.26
N SER A 60 -7.27 9.96 -1.94
CA SER A 60 -7.41 9.81 -3.39
C SER A 60 -8.68 9.04 -3.76
N ALA A 61 -9.53 9.62 -4.61
CA ALA A 61 -10.66 8.93 -5.22
C ALA A 61 -10.24 7.70 -6.05
N TYR A 62 -9.00 7.71 -6.56
CA TYR A 62 -8.42 6.59 -7.31
C TYR A 62 -8.06 5.39 -6.42
N LEU A 63 -8.10 5.51 -5.11
CA LEU A 63 -7.97 4.41 -4.15
C LEU A 63 -9.32 4.01 -3.54
N GLY A 64 -10.42 4.46 -4.15
CA GLY A 64 -11.79 4.13 -3.79
C GLY A 64 -12.62 3.92 -5.06
N ASP A 65 -13.65 4.74 -5.25
CA ASP A 65 -14.66 4.58 -6.31
C ASP A 65 -14.09 4.58 -7.74
N ARG A 66 -12.90 5.14 -7.94
CA ARG A 66 -12.22 5.25 -9.23
C ARG A 66 -11.01 4.32 -9.38
N ILE A 67 -10.98 3.23 -8.62
CA ILE A 67 -9.84 2.29 -8.62
C ILE A 67 -9.53 1.71 -10.01
N GLY A 68 -10.55 1.51 -10.84
CA GLY A 68 -10.40 1.00 -12.20
C GLY A 68 -9.62 1.90 -13.16
N GLU A 69 -9.50 3.20 -12.85
CA GLU A 69 -8.75 4.16 -13.64
C GLU A 69 -7.26 4.24 -13.21
N LEU A 70 -6.95 3.74 -12.03
CA LEU A 70 -5.62 3.87 -11.44
C LEU A 70 -4.50 3.25 -12.29
N PRO A 71 -4.65 2.04 -12.87
CA PRO A 71 -3.62 1.47 -13.75
C PRO A 71 -3.33 2.34 -14.98
N CYS A 72 -4.37 2.91 -15.59
CA CYS A 72 -4.21 3.81 -16.73
C CYS A 72 -3.50 5.11 -16.33
N LEU A 73 -3.89 5.68 -15.19
CA LEU A 73 -3.27 6.87 -14.66
C LEU A 73 -1.78 6.67 -14.36
N ILE A 74 -1.41 5.53 -13.80
CA ILE A 74 -0.01 5.19 -13.51
C ILE A 74 0.76 4.95 -14.81
N SER A 75 0.25 4.13 -15.72
CA SER A 75 0.96 3.75 -16.95
C SER A 75 1.14 4.93 -17.91
N SER A 76 0.13 5.78 -18.06
CA SER A 76 0.15 6.94 -19.00
C SER A 76 0.66 8.23 -18.37
N GLY A 77 0.71 8.28 -17.03
CA GLY A 77 0.98 9.50 -16.30
C GLY A 77 -0.18 10.49 -16.38
N VAL A 78 0.03 11.68 -15.83
CA VAL A 78 -0.98 12.74 -15.82
C VAL A 78 -0.36 14.08 -16.18
N ARG A 79 -1.03 14.82 -17.06
CA ARG A 79 -0.75 16.23 -17.32
C ARG A 79 -2.05 17.02 -17.31
N GLY A 80 -2.16 17.98 -16.42
CA GLY A 80 -3.33 18.85 -16.34
C GLY A 80 -4.11 18.69 -15.05
N LYS A 81 -5.43 18.91 -15.16
CA LYS A 81 -6.30 18.94 -13.98
C LYS A 81 -6.66 17.54 -13.50
N ILE A 82 -6.41 17.27 -12.23
CA ILE A 82 -6.83 16.02 -11.56
C ILE A 82 -7.60 16.36 -10.28
N VAL A 83 -8.61 15.54 -9.99
CA VAL A 83 -9.38 15.67 -8.74
C VAL A 83 -8.67 14.87 -7.65
N THR A 84 -8.28 15.52 -6.56
CA THR A 84 -7.69 14.91 -5.40
C THR A 84 -8.53 15.27 -4.17
N GLY A 85 -9.28 14.29 -3.64
CA GLY A 85 -10.26 14.56 -2.61
C GLY A 85 -11.30 15.59 -3.09
N LYS A 86 -11.50 16.68 -2.34
CA LYS A 86 -12.44 17.77 -2.68
C LYS A 86 -11.81 18.88 -3.55
N ARG A 87 -10.57 18.73 -4.02
CA ARG A 87 -9.83 19.79 -4.73
C ARG A 87 -9.43 19.36 -6.12
N THR A 88 -9.49 20.31 -7.06
CA THR A 88 -8.89 20.14 -8.39
C THR A 88 -7.51 20.79 -8.39
N LYS A 89 -6.49 20.02 -8.78
CA LYS A 89 -5.11 20.51 -8.92
C LYS A 89 -4.63 20.33 -10.35
N ASN A 90 -3.83 21.29 -10.82
CA ASN A 90 -3.09 21.11 -12.07
C ASN A 90 -1.76 20.46 -11.71
N ILE A 91 -1.58 19.21 -12.12
CA ILE A 91 -0.42 18.40 -11.75
C ILE A 91 0.27 17.80 -12.97
N ARG A 92 1.51 17.37 -12.75
CA ARG A 92 2.27 16.55 -13.69
C ARG A 92 2.79 15.33 -12.95
N MET A 93 2.33 14.16 -13.38
CA MET A 93 2.84 12.87 -12.93
C MET A 93 3.48 12.16 -14.11
N PRO A 94 4.72 11.65 -14.02
CA PRO A 94 5.34 10.90 -15.11
C PRO A 94 4.58 9.62 -15.42
N ALA A 95 4.73 9.12 -16.64
CA ALA A 95 4.26 7.80 -17.04
C ALA A 95 5.19 6.71 -16.52
N PHE A 96 4.62 5.57 -16.12
CA PHE A 96 5.33 4.35 -15.71
C PHE A 96 4.87 3.17 -16.56
N ALA A 97 5.02 3.32 -17.91
CA ALA A 97 4.56 2.33 -18.88
C ALA A 97 5.33 1.01 -18.84
N ASP A 98 6.55 1.02 -18.30
CA ASP A 98 7.45 -0.14 -18.26
C ASP A 98 7.19 -1.08 -17.07
N LEU A 99 6.23 -0.75 -16.19
CA LEU A 99 5.86 -1.64 -15.09
C LEU A 99 5.21 -2.90 -15.65
N SER A 100 5.76 -4.08 -15.27
CA SER A 100 5.11 -5.36 -15.58
C SER A 100 3.76 -5.45 -14.88
N ILE A 101 2.90 -6.37 -15.33
CA ILE A 101 1.58 -6.60 -14.72
C ILE A 101 1.72 -6.99 -13.24
N GLN A 102 2.74 -7.77 -12.90
CA GLN A 102 3.05 -8.18 -11.53
C GLN A 102 3.47 -6.97 -10.67
N GLN A 103 4.31 -6.08 -11.22
CA GLN A 103 4.71 -4.86 -10.52
C GLN A 103 3.53 -3.90 -10.33
N MET A 104 2.67 -3.76 -11.35
CA MET A 104 1.45 -2.97 -11.26
C MET A 104 0.49 -3.53 -10.21
N ASN A 105 0.33 -4.86 -10.17
CA ASN A 105 -0.49 -5.54 -9.17
C ASN A 105 0.06 -5.34 -7.75
N SER A 106 1.36 -5.55 -7.56
CA SER A 106 2.05 -5.34 -6.28
C SER A 106 1.88 -3.88 -5.80
N LEU A 107 2.06 -2.92 -6.71
CA LEU A 107 1.88 -1.50 -6.42
C LEU A 107 0.44 -1.18 -5.99
N ILE A 108 -0.55 -1.60 -6.78
CA ILE A 108 -1.96 -1.32 -6.49
C ILE A 108 -2.39 -1.99 -5.18
N SER A 109 -1.96 -3.23 -4.94
CA SER A 109 -2.22 -3.93 -3.68
C SER A 109 -1.62 -3.18 -2.49
N TYR A 110 -0.37 -2.72 -2.61
CA TYR A 110 0.27 -1.91 -1.59
C TYR A 110 -0.51 -0.62 -1.31
N LEU A 111 -0.92 0.10 -2.35
CA LEU A 111 -1.69 1.35 -2.23
C LEU A 111 -3.05 1.11 -1.56
N GLN A 112 -3.75 0.03 -1.94
CA GLN A 112 -5.04 -0.33 -1.37
C GLN A 112 -4.95 -0.73 0.10
N LEU A 113 -3.96 -1.55 0.47
CA LEU A 113 -3.78 -2.01 1.84
C LEU A 113 -3.36 -0.88 2.80
N ASN A 114 -2.68 0.15 2.30
CA ASN A 114 -2.21 1.25 3.16
C ASN A 114 -3.17 2.45 3.18
N TRP A 115 -3.84 2.75 2.06
CA TRP A 115 -4.64 3.99 1.93
C TRP A 115 -5.97 3.80 1.22
N GLY A 116 -6.33 2.58 0.80
CA GLY A 116 -7.59 2.28 0.16
C GLY A 116 -8.76 2.21 1.15
N LYS A 117 -9.96 2.53 0.67
CA LYS A 117 -11.19 2.54 1.48
C LYS A 117 -11.84 1.16 1.66
N GLY A 118 -11.25 0.10 1.28
CA GLY A 118 -11.83 -1.24 1.39
C GLY A 118 -10.81 -2.34 1.60
N GLY A 119 -9.51 -2.03 1.47
CA GLY A 119 -8.43 -3.00 1.68
C GLY A 119 -8.44 -4.20 0.72
N GLU A 120 -9.30 -4.20 -0.31
CA GLU A 120 -9.40 -5.31 -1.26
C GLU A 120 -8.24 -5.25 -2.26
N THR A 121 -7.61 -6.41 -2.46
CA THR A 121 -6.59 -6.58 -3.51
C THR A 121 -7.26 -6.82 -4.85
N VAL A 122 -6.70 -6.25 -5.91
CA VAL A 122 -7.20 -6.40 -7.27
C VAL A 122 -6.38 -7.46 -8.00
N SER A 123 -7.03 -8.39 -8.71
CA SER A 123 -6.32 -9.44 -9.45
C SER A 123 -5.59 -8.89 -10.68
N GLU A 124 -4.51 -9.57 -11.11
CA GLU A 124 -3.77 -9.24 -12.33
C GLU A 124 -4.66 -9.24 -13.58
N GLN A 125 -5.61 -10.18 -13.66
CA GLN A 125 -6.57 -10.26 -14.76
C GLN A 125 -7.43 -8.99 -14.84
N LYS A 126 -7.88 -8.50 -13.69
CA LYS A 126 -8.70 -7.29 -13.62
C LYS A 126 -7.88 -6.05 -14.01
N ILE A 127 -6.65 -5.95 -13.53
CA ILE A 127 -5.72 -4.87 -13.91
C ILE A 127 -5.44 -4.91 -15.41
N SER A 128 -5.17 -6.08 -15.97
CA SER A 128 -4.97 -6.27 -17.41
C SER A 128 -6.18 -5.84 -18.24
N GLN A 129 -7.39 -6.13 -17.73
CA GLN A 129 -8.63 -5.68 -18.36
C GLN A 129 -8.74 -4.15 -18.37
N TRP A 130 -8.43 -3.50 -17.26
CA TRP A 130 -8.46 -2.04 -17.16
C TRP A 130 -7.45 -1.38 -18.07
N LEU A 131 -6.22 -1.89 -18.12
CA LEU A 131 -5.15 -1.37 -19.00
C LEU A 131 -5.51 -1.45 -20.49
N ARG A 132 -6.25 -2.48 -20.93
CA ARG A 132 -6.72 -2.58 -22.32
C ARG A 132 -7.77 -1.51 -22.69
N ASN A 133 -8.44 -0.94 -21.70
CA ASN A 133 -9.50 0.04 -21.87
C ASN A 133 -9.06 1.47 -21.50
N CYS A 134 -7.76 1.72 -21.43
CA CYS A 134 -7.24 3.07 -21.22
C CYS A 134 -7.62 4.00 -22.40
N PRO A 135 -8.02 5.24 -22.11
CA PRO A 135 -8.37 6.23 -23.14
C PRO A 135 -7.15 6.66 -23.95
#